data_93ed9b00dd1762bcf0c7b182cb988af8
#
_entry.id   93ed9b00dd1762bcf0c7b182cb988af8
#
_cell.length_a   1.000
_cell.length_b   1.000
_cell.length_c   1.000
_cell.angle_alpha   90.00
_cell.angle_beta   90.00
_cell.angle_gamma   90.00
#
_symmetry.space_group_name_H-M   'P 1'
#
loop_
_entity.id
_entity.type
_entity.pdbx_description
1 polymer ?
#
loop_
_entity_poly.entity_id
_entity_poly.type
_entity_poly.pdbx_seq_one_letter_code
_entity_poly.pdbx_strand_id
1 'polypeptide(L)'
;MREAARKLSGVTGGTYIRWSRTTCPKSSSLIYRCKAGGSWYTSGGGSNLLCLPDDPAYLNTTSRALFSKIHGVEFKDSGGQYFDGVLRMRERNLPCVVCKADYRATVLMTPASTECHDDSWTLEHQGYIMAGGPAHQRASFVCVDKYPEATDGQDTNRNGELLYHTGIDCCTFGSCPPYKSGAELACTVCSK
;
A
#
# COMPACT_ATOMS: atom_id res chain seq x y z
N MET A 1 -6.08 40.46 8.06
CA MET A 1 -6.41 39.57 6.94
C MET A 1 -5.31 38.58 6.55
N ARG A 2 -4.01 38.95 6.55
CA ARG A 2 -2.90 37.98 6.22
C ARG A 2 -2.66 36.89 7.25
N GLU A 3 -2.95 37.12 8.53
CA GLU A 3 -2.75 36.16 9.61
C GLU A 3 -3.84 35.09 9.68
N ALA A 4 -5.09 35.44 9.33
CA ALA A 4 -6.19 34.47 9.21
C ALA A 4 -6.00 33.53 8.01
N ALA A 5 -5.47 34.00 6.89
CA ALA A 5 -5.13 33.18 5.74
C ALA A 5 -4.01 32.16 6.05
N ARG A 6 -3.04 32.55 6.90
CA ARG A 6 -1.93 31.68 7.32
C ARG A 6 -2.39 30.55 8.26
N LYS A 7 -3.43 30.79 9.05
CA LYS A 7 -4.02 29.78 9.96
C LYS A 7 -4.86 28.74 9.20
N LEU A 8 -5.47 29.13 8.08
CA LEU A 8 -6.23 28.21 7.20
C LEU A 8 -5.32 27.39 6.29
N SER A 9 -4.13 27.89 5.91
CA SER A 9 -3.18 27.16 5.06
C SER A 9 -2.50 25.97 5.76
N GLY A 10 -2.57 25.88 7.08
CA GLY A 10 -2.00 24.76 7.85
C GLY A 10 -2.92 23.54 7.98
N VAL A 11 -4.18 23.63 7.52
CA VAL A 11 -5.21 22.60 7.75
C VAL A 11 -5.46 21.73 6.52
N THR A 12 -5.04 22.13 5.33
CA THR A 12 -5.30 21.40 4.08
C THR A 12 -4.20 20.40 3.77
N GLY A 13 -4.61 19.17 3.44
CA GLY A 13 -3.73 18.13 2.96
C GLY A 13 -4.49 16.81 2.87
N GLY A 14 -4.43 16.17 1.72
CA GLY A 14 -4.95 14.83 1.53
C GLY A 14 -4.09 13.80 2.25
N THR A 15 -4.69 12.72 2.71
CA THR A 15 -3.96 11.64 3.38
C THR A 15 -3.85 10.42 2.47
N TYR A 16 -2.76 9.69 2.59
CA TYR A 16 -2.54 8.43 1.89
C TYR A 16 -1.70 7.47 2.72
N ILE A 17 -1.78 6.20 2.38
CA ILE A 17 -0.93 5.17 2.95
C ILE A 17 0.21 4.90 1.96
N ARG A 18 1.43 4.97 2.45
CA ARG A 18 2.61 4.52 1.72
C ARG A 18 2.94 3.11 2.19
N TRP A 19 2.60 2.15 1.33
CA TRP A 19 2.81 0.73 1.60
C TRP A 19 4.27 0.34 1.41
N SER A 20 4.78 -0.49 2.32
CA SER A 20 6.17 -0.98 2.32
C SER A 20 7.23 0.08 2.60
N ARG A 21 6.86 1.16 3.30
CA ARG A 21 7.83 2.15 3.78
C ARG A 21 7.54 2.52 5.22
N THR A 22 8.59 2.99 5.92
CA THR A 22 8.51 3.47 7.31
C THR A 22 8.58 4.99 7.40
N THR A 23 8.78 5.67 6.27
CA THR A 23 8.91 7.14 6.18
C THR A 23 8.07 7.72 5.06
N CYS A 24 7.57 8.92 5.26
CA CYS A 24 6.93 9.71 4.22
C CYS A 24 7.95 10.38 3.29
N PRO A 25 7.58 10.73 2.05
CA PRO A 25 8.38 11.58 1.20
C PRO A 25 8.59 12.97 1.81
N LYS A 26 9.59 13.71 1.32
CA LYS A 26 9.86 15.10 1.79
C LYS A 26 8.72 16.08 1.54
N SER A 27 7.85 15.77 0.59
CA SER A 27 6.64 16.52 0.21
C SER A 27 5.48 16.34 1.19
N SER A 28 5.60 15.42 2.15
CA SER A 28 4.51 14.99 3.02
C SER A 28 4.94 14.88 4.48
N SER A 29 4.01 15.18 5.37
CA SER A 29 4.18 15.03 6.81
C SER A 29 3.72 13.65 7.29
N LEU A 30 4.44 13.10 8.26
CA LEU A 30 4.08 11.86 8.93
C LEU A 30 2.85 12.09 9.83
N ILE A 31 1.82 11.24 9.69
CA ILE A 31 0.71 11.17 10.64
C ILE A 31 1.00 10.09 11.69
N TYR A 32 1.20 8.84 11.27
CA TYR A 32 1.63 7.77 12.17
C TYR A 32 2.33 6.63 11.41
N ARG A 33 3.20 5.92 12.14
CA ARG A 33 3.82 4.66 11.69
C ARG A 33 2.95 3.47 12.05
N CYS A 34 3.09 2.39 11.31
CA CYS A 34 2.16 1.30 11.42
C CYS A 34 2.68 0.00 10.79
N LYS A 35 1.87 -1.05 11.00
CA LYS A 35 2.05 -2.37 10.40
C LYS A 35 0.88 -2.70 9.50
N ALA A 36 1.15 -3.29 8.36
CA ALA A 36 0.08 -3.73 7.47
C ALA A 36 -0.66 -4.92 8.06
N GLY A 37 -1.99 -4.84 8.00
CA GLY A 37 -2.90 -5.90 8.40
C GLY A 37 -3.89 -6.22 7.28
N GLY A 38 -4.22 -7.50 7.13
CA GLY A 38 -5.18 -8.00 6.14
C GLY A 38 -5.92 -9.23 6.66
N SER A 39 -6.52 -9.98 5.77
CA SER A 39 -7.22 -11.22 6.09
C SER A 39 -6.26 -12.43 6.08
N TRP A 40 -6.75 -13.57 6.51
CA TRP A 40 -6.09 -14.85 6.26
C TRP A 40 -6.17 -15.20 4.77
N TYR A 41 -5.09 -15.66 4.18
CA TYR A 41 -4.98 -15.83 2.71
C TYR A 41 -5.97 -16.84 2.08
N THR A 42 -6.54 -17.76 2.85
CA THR A 42 -7.45 -18.80 2.30
C THR A 42 -8.89 -18.66 2.71
N SER A 43 -9.23 -17.83 3.69
CA SER A 43 -10.59 -17.80 4.24
C SER A 43 -10.98 -16.45 4.81
N GLY A 44 -12.24 -16.15 4.71
CA GLY A 44 -13.04 -15.01 5.14
C GLY A 44 -12.40 -13.90 5.98
N GLY A 45 -13.04 -12.78 6.02
CA GLY A 45 -12.59 -11.59 6.74
C GLY A 45 -12.84 -10.31 5.94
N GLY A 46 -12.19 -9.24 6.33
CA GLY A 46 -12.23 -7.99 5.58
C GLY A 46 -11.34 -8.06 4.34
N SER A 47 -11.76 -7.45 3.23
CA SER A 47 -10.98 -7.45 1.99
C SER A 47 -10.00 -6.28 1.87
N ASN A 48 -10.15 -5.26 2.70
CA ASN A 48 -9.28 -4.09 2.67
C ASN A 48 -8.02 -4.32 3.53
N LEU A 49 -6.89 -3.88 3.02
CA LEU A 49 -5.68 -3.78 3.83
C LEU A 49 -5.80 -2.58 4.78
N LEU A 50 -5.31 -2.75 5.99
CA LEU A 50 -5.26 -1.73 7.02
C LEU A 50 -3.82 -1.40 7.38
N CYS A 51 -3.58 -0.13 7.67
CA CYS A 51 -2.31 0.33 8.23
C CYS A 51 -2.56 0.60 9.72
N LEU A 52 -2.20 -0.38 10.57
CA LEU A 52 -2.50 -0.39 12.00
C LEU A 52 -1.44 0.34 12.80
N PRO A 53 -1.80 1.34 13.63
CA PRO A 53 -0.82 2.11 14.41
C PRO A 53 -0.01 1.22 15.33
N ASP A 54 1.23 1.63 15.59
CA ASP A 54 2.13 0.92 16.52
C ASP A 54 1.64 0.99 17.98
N ASP A 55 0.80 1.98 18.29
CA ASP A 55 0.16 2.16 19.60
C ASP A 55 -1.36 2.02 19.49
N PRO A 56 -1.89 0.78 19.52
CA PRO A 56 -3.31 0.53 19.31
C PRO A 56 -4.16 0.79 20.56
N ALA A 57 -5.36 1.34 20.37
CA ALA A 57 -6.36 1.50 21.43
C ALA A 57 -7.48 0.45 21.33
N TYR A 58 -8.02 0.05 22.46
CA TYR A 58 -9.08 -0.95 22.56
C TYR A 58 -10.26 -0.38 23.36
N LEU A 59 -11.48 -0.55 22.84
CA LEU A 59 -12.71 -0.21 23.58
C LEU A 59 -13.09 -1.30 24.58
N ASN A 60 -12.75 -2.56 24.26
CA ASN A 60 -13.06 -3.70 25.13
C ASN A 60 -11.98 -4.77 24.92
N THR A 61 -11.43 -5.28 26.02
CA THR A 61 -10.41 -6.33 26.02
C THR A 61 -10.96 -7.72 26.30
N THR A 62 -12.30 -7.86 26.45
CA THR A 62 -12.93 -9.18 26.66
C THR A 62 -12.84 -10.02 25.40
N SER A 63 -12.20 -11.18 25.50
CA SER A 63 -12.12 -12.16 24.41
C SER A 63 -13.51 -12.70 24.05
N ARG A 64 -13.80 -12.78 22.76
CA ARG A 64 -15.02 -13.39 22.21
C ARG A 64 -14.66 -14.43 21.16
N ALA A 65 -15.43 -15.50 21.08
CA ALA A 65 -15.15 -16.62 20.19
C ALA A 65 -15.33 -16.29 18.69
N LEU A 66 -16.17 -15.31 18.35
CA LEU A 66 -16.56 -14.96 16.99
C LEU A 66 -16.05 -13.56 16.60
N PHE A 67 -14.76 -13.45 16.36
CA PHE A 67 -14.14 -12.25 15.80
C PHE A 67 -13.73 -12.47 14.35
N SER A 68 -13.94 -11.45 13.51
CA SER A 68 -13.11 -11.26 12.34
C SER A 68 -11.67 -11.01 12.79
N LYS A 69 -10.71 -11.67 12.18
CA LYS A 69 -9.29 -11.58 12.58
C LYS A 69 -8.51 -10.77 11.56
N ILE A 70 -7.58 -9.98 12.05
CA ILE A 70 -6.57 -9.31 11.24
C ILE A 70 -5.27 -10.11 11.35
N HIS A 71 -4.66 -10.38 10.23
CA HIS A 71 -3.38 -11.07 10.08
C HIS A 71 -2.33 -10.10 9.53
N GLY A 72 -1.04 -10.41 9.75
CA GLY A 72 0.04 -9.66 9.11
C GLY A 72 0.00 -9.79 7.58
N VAL A 73 0.56 -8.83 6.89
CA VAL A 73 0.67 -8.83 5.42
C VAL A 73 2.10 -9.15 5.04
N GLU A 74 2.27 -10.11 4.14
CA GLU A 74 3.58 -10.59 3.68
C GLU A 74 3.72 -10.42 2.16
N PHE A 75 4.94 -10.16 1.73
CA PHE A 75 5.29 -10.27 0.32
C PHE A 75 5.35 -11.73 -0.10
N LYS A 76 4.69 -12.05 -1.20
CA LYS A 76 4.75 -13.39 -1.79
C LYS A 76 5.05 -13.25 -3.28
N ASP A 77 6.30 -13.20 -3.62
CA ASP A 77 6.69 -13.28 -5.01
C ASP A 77 7.06 -14.73 -5.38
N SER A 78 6.92 -15.04 -6.64
CA SER A 78 7.17 -16.39 -7.18
C SER A 78 8.63 -16.68 -7.51
N GLY A 79 9.57 -16.00 -6.85
CA GLY A 79 10.99 -16.41 -6.86
C GLY A 79 11.90 -15.67 -7.83
N GLY A 80 11.78 -14.38 -7.99
CA GLY A 80 12.69 -13.60 -8.80
C GLY A 80 12.82 -12.14 -8.37
N GLN A 81 13.74 -11.46 -8.91
CA GLN A 81 14.14 -10.07 -8.68
C GLN A 81 13.07 -9.04 -9.11
N TYR A 82 11.97 -8.93 -8.39
CA TYR A 82 10.86 -8.05 -8.80
C TYR A 82 10.93 -6.63 -8.25
N PHE A 83 11.81 -6.37 -7.29
CA PHE A 83 12.04 -5.00 -6.82
C PHE A 83 13.45 -4.56 -7.20
N ASP A 84 13.58 -3.46 -7.91
CA ASP A 84 14.85 -2.89 -8.38
C ASP A 84 15.92 -2.88 -7.26
N GLY A 85 16.82 -3.87 -7.27
CA GLY A 85 17.96 -3.97 -6.35
C GLY A 85 17.63 -4.41 -4.91
N VAL A 86 16.39 -4.71 -4.56
CA VAL A 86 16.02 -5.18 -3.22
C VAL A 86 15.89 -6.69 -3.21
N LEU A 87 16.94 -7.35 -2.76
CA LEU A 87 16.97 -8.80 -2.62
C LEU A 87 16.17 -9.26 -1.39
N ARG A 88 15.35 -10.30 -1.57
CA ARG A 88 14.71 -11.09 -0.50
C ARG A 88 13.59 -10.40 0.27
N MET A 89 12.59 -9.87 -0.43
CA MET A 89 11.36 -9.42 0.22
C MET A 89 10.37 -10.56 0.50
N ARG A 90 10.51 -11.70 -0.16
CA ARG A 90 9.64 -12.86 -0.01
C ARG A 90 9.48 -13.27 1.46
N GLU A 91 8.22 -13.51 1.87
CA GLU A 91 7.84 -13.95 3.21
C GLU A 91 8.19 -12.96 4.34
N ARG A 92 8.45 -11.70 3.98
CA ARG A 92 8.67 -10.63 4.94
C ARG A 92 7.43 -9.78 5.14
N ASN A 93 7.24 -9.33 6.38
CA ASN A 93 6.13 -8.46 6.73
C ASN A 93 6.28 -7.07 6.10
N LEU A 94 5.17 -6.55 5.61
CA LEU A 94 5.04 -5.25 4.97
C LEU A 94 4.82 -4.16 6.02
N PRO A 95 5.76 -3.21 6.19
CA PRO A 95 5.48 -2.00 6.96
C PRO A 95 4.58 -1.06 6.16
N CYS A 96 3.98 -0.10 6.84
CA CYS A 96 3.29 0.99 6.19
C CYS A 96 3.37 2.27 7.02
N VAL A 97 3.10 3.38 6.39
CA VAL A 97 3.08 4.69 7.04
C VAL A 97 1.93 5.52 6.49
N VAL A 98 1.24 6.25 7.35
CA VAL A 98 0.20 7.19 6.94
C VAL A 98 0.81 8.58 6.83
N CYS A 99 0.70 9.16 5.64
CA CYS A 99 1.25 10.46 5.26
C CYS A 99 0.15 11.46 4.94
N LYS A 100 0.43 12.72 5.18
CA LYS A 100 -0.39 13.85 4.74
C LYS A 100 0.39 14.65 3.70
N ALA A 101 -0.13 14.79 2.51
CA ALA A 101 0.42 15.62 1.45
C ALA A 101 0.28 17.10 1.85
N ASP A 102 1.40 17.75 2.20
CA ASP A 102 1.36 19.11 2.74
C ASP A 102 0.87 20.11 1.70
N TYR A 103 -0.17 20.87 2.08
CA TYR A 103 -0.83 21.89 1.24
C TYR A 103 -1.51 21.40 -0.05
N ARG A 104 -1.69 20.09 -0.22
CA ARG A 104 -2.33 19.45 -1.38
C ARG A 104 -3.49 18.59 -0.92
N ALA A 105 -4.71 19.01 -1.27
CA ALA A 105 -5.94 18.41 -0.73
C ALA A 105 -6.37 17.12 -1.45
N THR A 106 -5.94 16.95 -2.69
CA THR A 106 -6.30 15.80 -3.52
C THR A 106 -5.15 14.81 -3.56
N VAL A 107 -5.44 13.55 -3.32
CA VAL A 107 -4.49 12.44 -3.51
C VAL A 107 -5.13 11.42 -4.44
N LEU A 108 -4.37 10.98 -5.43
CA LEU A 108 -4.81 10.01 -6.43
C LEU A 108 -3.77 8.91 -6.61
N MET A 109 -4.22 7.67 -6.50
CA MET A 109 -3.43 6.52 -6.96
C MET A 109 -3.85 6.18 -8.40
N THR A 110 -2.89 6.23 -9.33
CA THR A 110 -3.09 5.88 -10.74
C THR A 110 -2.43 4.55 -11.04
N PRO A 111 -3.22 3.50 -11.34
CA PRO A 111 -2.68 2.21 -11.77
C PRO A 111 -2.16 2.29 -13.20
N ALA A 112 -1.24 1.39 -13.55
CA ALA A 112 -0.62 1.28 -14.87
C ALA A 112 0.08 2.57 -15.33
N SER A 113 0.58 3.38 -14.39
CA SER A 113 1.29 4.63 -14.69
C SER A 113 2.61 4.72 -13.92
N THR A 114 3.60 5.35 -14.54
CA THR A 114 4.89 5.69 -13.91
C THR A 114 5.04 7.19 -13.65
N GLU A 115 4.07 8.00 -14.08
CA GLU A 115 4.10 9.47 -13.98
C GLU A 115 2.76 10.00 -13.47
N CYS A 116 2.76 11.18 -12.89
CA CYS A 116 1.55 11.88 -12.55
C CYS A 116 0.84 12.41 -13.82
N HIS A 117 -0.43 12.79 -13.66
CA HIS A 117 -1.28 13.20 -14.78
C HIS A 117 -0.71 14.38 -15.58
N ASP A 118 -0.13 15.36 -14.90
CA ASP A 118 0.55 16.53 -15.47
C ASP A 118 1.51 17.16 -14.43
N ASP A 119 2.26 18.17 -14.85
CA ASP A 119 3.26 18.88 -14.05
C ASP A 119 2.69 19.64 -12.84
N SER A 120 1.37 19.80 -12.74
CA SER A 120 0.73 20.42 -11.58
C SER A 120 0.55 19.47 -10.39
N TRP A 121 0.80 18.18 -10.58
CA TRP A 121 0.75 17.18 -9.55
C TRP A 121 2.15 16.89 -8.98
N THR A 122 2.22 16.66 -7.69
CA THR A 122 3.44 16.21 -7.01
C THR A 122 3.43 14.69 -6.91
N LEU A 123 4.49 14.05 -7.38
CA LEU A 123 4.71 12.62 -7.21
C LEU A 123 5.08 12.34 -5.75
N GLU A 124 4.22 11.64 -5.03
CA GLU A 124 4.48 11.20 -3.66
C GLU A 124 5.31 9.91 -3.65
N HIS A 125 4.90 8.92 -4.42
CA HIS A 125 5.71 7.73 -4.72
C HIS A 125 5.20 7.02 -5.96
N GLN A 126 6.04 6.16 -6.50
CA GLN A 126 5.70 5.20 -7.54
C GLN A 126 6.04 3.78 -7.06
N GLY A 127 5.46 2.79 -7.69
CA GLY A 127 5.71 1.41 -7.32
C GLY A 127 4.97 0.40 -8.17
N TYR A 128 4.59 -0.70 -7.57
CA TYR A 128 3.93 -1.83 -8.20
C TYR A 128 2.52 -2.02 -7.63
N ILE A 129 1.55 -2.32 -8.49
CA ILE A 129 0.26 -2.79 -8.02
C ILE A 129 0.44 -4.20 -7.48
N MET A 130 0.03 -4.38 -6.22
CA MET A 130 0.02 -5.69 -5.57
C MET A 130 -1.36 -5.99 -4.97
N ALA A 131 -1.73 -7.26 -4.93
CA ALA A 131 -2.98 -7.75 -4.37
C ALA A 131 -2.83 -9.22 -3.93
N GLY A 132 -3.88 -9.81 -3.38
CA GLY A 132 -3.97 -11.23 -3.08
C GLY A 132 -3.79 -12.11 -4.33
N GLY A 133 -3.25 -13.30 -4.18
CA GLY A 133 -3.06 -14.24 -5.28
C GLY A 133 -4.38 -14.76 -5.88
N PRO A 134 -4.37 -15.30 -7.10
CA PRO A 134 -5.59 -15.68 -7.83
C PRO A 134 -6.40 -16.81 -7.17
N ALA A 135 -5.74 -17.63 -6.33
CA ALA A 135 -6.38 -18.70 -5.57
C ALA A 135 -6.60 -18.34 -4.10
N HIS A 136 -6.37 -17.10 -3.73
CA HIS A 136 -6.47 -16.61 -2.35
C HIS A 136 -7.72 -15.78 -2.11
N GLN A 137 -7.96 -15.42 -0.86
CA GLN A 137 -8.95 -14.43 -0.50
C GLN A 137 -8.61 -13.09 -1.16
N ARG A 138 -9.66 -12.32 -1.41
CA ARG A 138 -9.52 -11.00 -2.05
C ARG A 138 -8.85 -10.03 -1.10
N ALA A 139 -7.83 -9.33 -1.59
CA ALA A 139 -7.25 -8.15 -0.96
C ALA A 139 -7.42 -6.93 -1.87
N SER A 140 -7.35 -5.75 -1.29
CA SER A 140 -7.36 -4.51 -2.07
C SER A 140 -6.14 -4.45 -2.98
N PHE A 141 -6.32 -3.93 -4.19
CA PHE A 141 -5.19 -3.52 -5.01
C PHE A 141 -4.53 -2.28 -4.38
N VAL A 142 -3.27 -2.38 -4.07
CA VAL A 142 -2.50 -1.30 -3.43
C VAL A 142 -1.23 -0.97 -4.21
N CYS A 143 -0.81 0.29 -4.14
CA CYS A 143 0.46 0.74 -4.72
C CYS A 143 1.58 0.55 -3.69
N VAL A 144 2.36 -0.51 -3.84
CA VAL A 144 3.52 -0.80 -3.01
C VAL A 144 4.73 -0.04 -3.55
N ASP A 145 5.45 0.65 -2.68
CA ASP A 145 6.59 1.49 -3.07
C ASP A 145 7.64 0.73 -3.87
N LYS A 146 8.20 1.38 -4.87
CA LYS A 146 9.24 0.83 -5.76
C LYS A 146 10.50 0.37 -5.01
N TYR A 147 10.80 1.02 -3.88
CA TYR A 147 11.93 0.68 -3.02
C TYR A 147 11.40 0.17 -1.67
N PRO A 148 10.89 -1.06 -1.62
CA PRO A 148 10.22 -1.56 -0.44
C PRO A 148 11.18 -1.76 0.73
N GLU A 149 10.67 -1.53 1.91
CA GLU A 149 11.26 -1.94 3.19
C GLU A 149 10.47 -3.15 3.73
N ALA A 150 11.11 -3.95 4.56
CA ALA A 150 10.46 -4.98 5.35
C ALA A 150 10.66 -4.66 6.82
N THR A 151 9.76 -5.13 7.67
CA THR A 151 9.97 -5.05 9.12
C THR A 151 11.05 -6.04 9.52
N ASP A 152 11.94 -5.60 10.42
CA ASP A 152 13.09 -6.38 10.85
C ASP A 152 12.75 -7.75 11.43
N GLY A 153 13.54 -8.72 11.05
CA GLY A 153 13.97 -9.81 11.91
C GLY A 153 13.27 -11.15 11.76
N GLN A 154 12.33 -11.38 10.83
CA GLN A 154 11.79 -12.73 10.75
C GLN A 154 11.32 -13.12 9.34
N ASP A 155 12.08 -13.98 8.69
CA ASP A 155 11.61 -14.88 7.64
C ASP A 155 10.65 -15.92 8.27
N THR A 156 9.55 -15.47 8.83
CA THR A 156 8.53 -16.35 9.37
C THR A 156 7.35 -16.34 8.44
N ASN A 157 7.38 -17.20 7.46
CA ASN A 157 6.22 -17.53 6.63
C ASN A 157 5.01 -17.89 7.52
N ARG A 158 4.27 -16.87 7.94
CA ARG A 158 3.08 -17.01 8.81
C ARG A 158 1.81 -17.17 8.00
N ASN A 159 1.92 -16.98 6.66
CA ASN A 159 0.80 -17.08 5.74
C ASN A 159 -0.42 -16.25 6.18
N GLY A 160 -0.21 -14.98 6.56
CA GLY A 160 -1.27 -14.02 6.78
C GLY A 160 -1.94 -13.61 5.45
N GLU A 161 -2.09 -12.32 5.18
CA GLU A 161 -2.42 -11.83 3.84
C GLU A 161 -1.17 -11.86 2.97
N LEU A 162 -1.27 -12.44 1.77
CA LEU A 162 -0.15 -12.64 0.87
C LEU A 162 -0.29 -11.76 -0.36
N LEU A 163 0.63 -10.80 -0.55
CA LEU A 163 0.62 -9.88 -1.69
C LEU A 163 1.53 -10.37 -2.82
N TYR A 164 0.96 -10.37 -4.02
CA TYR A 164 1.60 -10.71 -5.29
C TYR A 164 1.60 -9.52 -6.22
N HIS A 165 2.60 -9.41 -7.09
CA HIS A 165 2.56 -8.49 -8.21
C HIS A 165 1.36 -8.77 -9.10
N THR A 166 0.76 -7.72 -9.60
CA THR A 166 -0.45 -7.79 -10.42
C THR A 166 -0.14 -7.51 -11.88
N GLY A 167 -0.66 -8.33 -12.76
CA GLY A 167 -0.62 -8.15 -14.21
C GLY A 167 -2.01 -8.19 -14.82
N ILE A 168 -2.10 -7.90 -16.12
CA ILE A 168 -3.34 -7.98 -16.91
C ILE A 168 -3.47 -9.38 -17.52
N ASP A 169 -4.64 -9.96 -17.39
CA ASP A 169 -5.07 -11.11 -18.19
C ASP A 169 -5.73 -10.62 -19.48
N CYS A 170 -4.96 -10.63 -20.56
CA CYS A 170 -5.43 -10.17 -21.86
C CYS A 170 -6.58 -11.01 -22.45
N CYS A 171 -6.76 -12.26 -22.00
CA CYS A 171 -7.84 -13.11 -22.49
C CYS A 171 -9.22 -12.59 -22.03
N THR A 172 -9.29 -12.01 -20.84
CA THR A 172 -10.54 -11.55 -20.23
C THR A 172 -10.68 -10.03 -20.21
N PHE A 173 -9.58 -9.29 -20.19
CA PHE A 173 -9.58 -7.84 -20.12
C PHE A 173 -10.02 -7.15 -21.41
N GLY A 174 -9.75 -7.74 -22.57
CA GLY A 174 -10.27 -7.30 -23.86
C GLY A 174 -9.59 -6.07 -24.48
N SER A 175 -8.58 -5.48 -23.82
CA SER A 175 -7.88 -4.28 -24.30
C SER A 175 -6.36 -4.50 -24.41
N CYS A 176 -5.96 -5.48 -25.16
CA CYS A 176 -4.57 -5.78 -25.46
C CYS A 176 -4.32 -5.76 -26.97
N PRO A 177 -3.54 -4.81 -27.54
CA PRO A 177 -2.86 -3.72 -26.86
C PRO A 177 -3.82 -2.59 -26.37
N PRO A 178 -3.36 -1.57 -25.59
CA PRO A 178 -1.96 -1.30 -25.18
C PRO A 178 -1.44 -2.13 -24.01
N TYR A 179 -2.32 -2.81 -23.28
CA TYR A 179 -1.88 -3.67 -22.18
C TYR A 179 -1.17 -4.92 -22.68
N LYS A 180 -0.31 -5.49 -21.84
CA LYS A 180 0.50 -6.67 -22.17
C LYS A 180 0.26 -7.75 -21.13
N SER A 181 -0.06 -8.96 -21.55
CA SER A 181 -0.20 -10.11 -20.66
C SER A 181 1.14 -10.44 -19.99
N GLY A 182 1.09 -10.74 -18.70
CA GLY A 182 2.27 -11.12 -17.91
C GLY A 182 3.22 -9.99 -17.56
N ALA A 183 2.91 -8.74 -17.93
CA ALA A 183 3.66 -7.57 -17.48
C ALA A 183 3.14 -7.10 -16.12
N GLU A 184 4.05 -6.79 -15.20
CA GLU A 184 3.72 -6.21 -13.90
C GLU A 184 3.23 -4.77 -14.06
N LEU A 185 2.13 -4.45 -13.39
CA LEU A 185 1.56 -3.11 -13.45
C LEU A 185 2.28 -2.18 -12.48
N ALA A 186 2.81 -1.09 -13.02
CA ALA A 186 3.27 0.04 -12.22
C ALA A 186 2.10 0.80 -11.59
N CYS A 187 2.40 1.65 -10.64
CA CYS A 187 1.46 2.63 -10.09
C CYS A 187 2.17 3.90 -9.62
N THR A 188 1.41 4.99 -9.58
CA THR A 188 1.85 6.23 -8.95
C THR A 188 0.83 6.67 -7.90
N VAL A 189 1.32 7.32 -6.85
CA VAL A 189 0.50 8.11 -5.92
C VAL A 189 0.94 9.55 -6.05
N CYS A 190 0.01 10.40 -6.46
CA CYS A 190 0.24 11.81 -6.74
C CYS A 190 -0.71 12.68 -5.93
N SER A 191 -0.30 13.92 -5.64
CA SER A 191 -1.09 14.89 -4.89
C SER A 191 -1.13 16.26 -5.56
N LYS A 192 -2.24 16.99 -5.35
CA LYS A 192 -2.47 18.34 -5.88
C LYS A 192 -3.28 19.21 -4.92
#